data_55704330f1125e5b32871916fef5a562
#
_entry.id   55704330f1125e5b32871916fef5a562
#
_cell.length_a   1.000
_cell.length_b   1.000
_cell.length_c   1.000
_cell.angle_alpha   90.00
_cell.angle_beta   90.00
_cell.angle_gamma   90.00
#
_symmetry.space_group_name_H-M   'P 1'
#
loop_
_entity.id
_entity.type
_entity.pdbx_description
1 polymer ?
#
loop_
_entity_poly.entity_id
_entity_poly.type
_entity_poly.pdbx_seq_one_letter_code
_entity_poly.pdbx_strand_id
1 'polypeptide(L)'
;MPTHATASDTAAPSPIHAAVAEDFAAVNRTIMAQLGSRIPLVETIGQYIIASGGKRLRPLLVLLAARALGYQGDRHVTLATLIEFMHTSTLLHDDVVDESHLRRGKATANDAWGNAPSVLVGDFLYSRSFQMMVEVGSMRIMDVLSSATCVIAEGEVQQLTNVGNPDIDEAAYFETIQGKTAMLFEAASHSGAILAEATPEQEAALQYYGRYLGLAFQLIDDLLDYQGDAEAMGKNVGDDLAEGKPTLP
;
A
#
# COMPACT_ATOMS: atom_id res chain seq x y z
N MET A 1 -9.53 -45.78 -6.50
CA MET A 1 -9.64 -44.35 -6.24
C MET A 1 -8.29 -43.83 -5.83
N PRO A 2 -7.53 -43.12 -6.67
CA PRO A 2 -6.27 -42.51 -6.26
C PRO A 2 -6.57 -41.15 -5.62
N THR A 3 -6.13 -40.98 -4.39
CA THR A 3 -6.14 -39.72 -3.64
C THR A 3 -5.15 -38.75 -4.26
N HIS A 4 -5.62 -37.69 -4.88
CA HIS A 4 -4.79 -36.55 -5.24
C HIS A 4 -4.39 -35.79 -3.96
N ALA A 5 -3.14 -36.02 -3.53
CA ALA A 5 -2.50 -35.16 -2.57
C ALA A 5 -2.17 -33.83 -3.28
N THR A 6 -2.83 -32.73 -2.89
CA THR A 6 -2.44 -31.40 -3.29
C THR A 6 -1.09 -31.09 -2.64
N ALA A 7 -0.04 -31.11 -3.43
CA ALA A 7 1.27 -30.59 -3.04
C ALA A 7 1.12 -29.08 -2.80
N SER A 8 1.23 -28.64 -1.56
CA SER A 8 1.45 -27.23 -1.24
C SER A 8 2.83 -26.84 -1.77
N ASP A 9 2.83 -26.08 -2.84
CA ASP A 9 4.05 -25.54 -3.45
C ASP A 9 4.66 -24.51 -2.47
N THR A 10 5.47 -24.97 -1.54
CA THR A 10 6.28 -24.12 -0.67
C THR A 10 7.53 -23.70 -1.44
N ALA A 11 7.34 -22.78 -2.41
CA ALA A 11 8.47 -22.12 -3.03
C ALA A 11 9.31 -21.45 -1.92
N ALA A 12 10.63 -21.66 -1.95
CA ALA A 12 11.53 -21.01 -1.01
C ALA A 12 11.31 -19.49 -1.05
N PRO A 13 11.29 -18.80 0.12
CA PRO A 13 11.09 -17.35 0.14
C PRO A 13 12.14 -16.66 -0.72
N SER A 14 11.73 -15.65 -1.48
CA SER A 14 12.67 -14.90 -2.30
C SER A 14 13.81 -14.34 -1.42
N PRO A 15 15.03 -14.19 -1.95
CA PRO A 15 16.17 -13.68 -1.19
C PRO A 15 15.88 -12.35 -0.49
N ILE A 16 15.03 -11.51 -1.09
CA ILE A 16 14.61 -10.21 -0.54
C ILE A 16 13.78 -10.39 0.73
N HIS A 17 12.81 -11.30 0.72
CA HIS A 17 12.01 -11.62 1.91
C HIS A 17 12.84 -12.34 2.98
N ALA A 18 13.77 -13.20 2.58
CA ALA A 18 14.64 -13.91 3.52
C ALA A 18 15.52 -12.93 4.33
N ALA A 19 15.98 -11.84 3.71
CA ALA A 19 16.82 -10.83 4.36
C ALA A 19 16.16 -10.13 5.56
N VAL A 20 14.83 -10.06 5.61
CA VAL A 20 14.06 -9.36 6.66
C VAL A 20 12.92 -10.23 7.21
N ALA A 21 13.06 -11.55 7.16
CA ALA A 21 11.98 -12.49 7.48
C ALA A 21 11.44 -12.32 8.91
N GLU A 22 12.32 -12.14 9.90
CA GLU A 22 11.94 -11.93 11.30
C GLU A 22 11.21 -10.60 11.49
N ASP A 23 11.72 -9.52 10.90
CA ASP A 23 11.10 -8.20 10.96
C ASP A 23 9.74 -8.22 10.26
N PHE A 24 9.63 -8.90 9.11
CA PHE A 24 8.38 -9.03 8.38
C PHE A 24 7.33 -9.83 9.18
N ALA A 25 7.76 -10.89 9.87
CA ALA A 25 6.90 -11.62 10.80
C ALA A 25 6.46 -10.74 11.98
N ALA A 26 7.35 -9.87 12.49
CA ALA A 26 7.01 -8.91 13.53
C ALA A 26 5.99 -7.88 13.04
N VAL A 27 6.13 -7.35 11.82
CA VAL A 27 5.13 -6.46 11.18
C VAL A 27 3.76 -7.14 11.15
N ASN A 28 3.67 -8.39 10.72
CA ASN A 28 2.41 -9.12 10.66
C ASN A 28 1.73 -9.26 12.04
N ARG A 29 2.52 -9.51 13.09
CA ARG A 29 2.00 -9.55 14.47
C ARG A 29 1.54 -8.17 14.94
N THR A 30 2.31 -7.13 14.63
CA THR A 30 1.98 -5.75 15.02
C THR A 30 0.73 -5.25 14.31
N ILE A 31 0.54 -5.56 13.03
CA ILE A 31 -0.69 -5.27 12.29
C ILE A 31 -1.90 -5.82 13.06
N MET A 32 -1.89 -7.11 13.42
CA MET A 32 -3.00 -7.74 14.12
C MET A 32 -3.23 -7.13 15.51
N ALA A 33 -2.17 -6.79 16.24
CA ALA A 33 -2.27 -6.16 17.56
C ALA A 33 -2.86 -4.73 17.46
N GLN A 34 -2.46 -3.96 16.46
CA GLN A 34 -2.91 -2.58 16.26
C GLN A 34 -4.33 -2.44 15.68
N LEU A 35 -4.92 -3.52 15.18
CA LEU A 35 -6.34 -3.57 14.79
C LEU A 35 -7.29 -3.60 15.99
N GLY A 36 -6.78 -3.88 17.20
CA GLY A 36 -7.59 -3.96 18.40
C GLY A 36 -8.45 -2.70 18.63
N SER A 37 -9.76 -2.90 18.81
CA SER A 37 -10.75 -1.85 19.03
C SER A 37 -11.81 -2.32 20.02
N ARG A 38 -12.34 -1.39 20.82
CA ARG A 38 -13.53 -1.66 21.64
C ARG A 38 -14.83 -1.84 20.81
N ILE A 39 -14.76 -1.55 19.51
CA ILE A 39 -15.90 -1.69 18.58
C ILE A 39 -15.63 -2.91 17.69
N PRO A 40 -16.37 -4.03 17.86
CA PRO A 40 -16.11 -5.29 17.15
C PRO A 40 -16.12 -5.17 15.62
N LEU A 41 -16.99 -4.31 15.07
CA LEU A 41 -17.07 -4.12 13.62
C LEU A 41 -15.76 -3.55 13.02
N VAL A 42 -15.06 -2.68 13.74
CA VAL A 42 -13.76 -2.15 13.31
C VAL A 42 -12.73 -3.26 13.18
N GLU A 43 -12.65 -4.14 14.18
CA GLU A 43 -11.76 -5.31 14.13
C GLU A 43 -12.12 -6.26 13.00
N THR A 44 -13.43 -6.55 12.84
CA THR A 44 -13.92 -7.46 11.80
C THR A 44 -13.55 -6.99 10.41
N ILE A 45 -13.84 -5.74 10.06
CA ILE A 45 -13.53 -5.19 8.73
C ILE A 45 -12.00 -5.02 8.57
N GLY A 46 -11.30 -4.53 9.60
CA GLY A 46 -9.84 -4.40 9.56
C GLY A 46 -9.13 -5.74 9.34
N GLN A 47 -9.56 -6.80 10.03
CA GLN A 47 -9.04 -8.15 9.82
C GLN A 47 -9.38 -8.69 8.43
N TYR A 48 -10.59 -8.43 7.94
CA TYR A 48 -11.04 -8.86 6.62
C TYR A 48 -10.15 -8.27 5.51
N ILE A 49 -9.94 -6.96 5.50
CA ILE A 49 -9.12 -6.33 4.45
C ILE A 49 -7.65 -6.78 4.52
N ILE A 50 -7.08 -6.92 5.71
CA ILE A 50 -5.73 -7.43 5.91
C ILE A 50 -5.60 -8.89 5.46
N ALA A 51 -6.61 -9.75 5.77
CA ALA A 51 -6.66 -11.16 5.36
C ALA A 51 -6.97 -11.35 3.87
N SER A 52 -7.38 -10.32 3.15
CA SER A 52 -7.54 -10.36 1.70
C SER A 52 -6.21 -10.47 0.96
N GLY A 53 -5.10 -10.46 1.68
CA GLY A 53 -3.77 -10.69 1.16
C GLY A 53 -3.12 -9.42 0.61
N GLY A 54 -2.03 -9.62 -0.12
CA GLY A 54 -1.23 -8.56 -0.73
C GLY A 54 0.26 -8.84 -0.57
N LYS A 55 1.05 -8.29 -1.47
CA LYS A 55 2.51 -8.49 -1.48
C LYS A 55 3.22 -7.72 -0.37
N ARG A 56 2.53 -6.77 0.30
CA ARG A 56 3.06 -5.91 1.37
C ARG A 56 4.42 -5.29 1.01
N LEU A 57 4.50 -4.77 -0.21
CA LEU A 57 5.76 -4.22 -0.75
C LEU A 57 6.20 -2.95 -0.01
N ARG A 58 5.26 -2.11 0.42
CA ARG A 58 5.60 -0.87 1.14
C ARG A 58 6.20 -1.15 2.52
N PRO A 59 5.61 -2.00 3.39
CA PRO A 59 6.27 -2.48 4.60
C PRO A 59 7.63 -3.11 4.34
N LEU A 60 7.72 -3.98 3.33
CA LEU A 60 8.97 -4.64 2.95
C LEU A 60 10.06 -3.62 2.60
N LEU A 61 9.70 -2.57 1.88
CA LEU A 61 10.62 -1.50 1.48
C LEU A 61 11.17 -0.73 2.69
N VAL A 62 10.32 -0.43 3.68
CA VAL A 62 10.76 0.20 4.95
C VAL A 62 11.82 -0.68 5.63
N LEU A 63 11.51 -1.98 5.78
CA LEU A 63 12.41 -2.91 6.47
C LEU A 63 13.75 -3.04 5.75
N LEU A 64 13.71 -3.20 4.43
CA LEU A 64 14.92 -3.31 3.60
C LEU A 64 15.76 -2.03 3.63
N ALA A 65 15.13 -0.85 3.51
CA ALA A 65 15.83 0.43 3.55
C ALA A 65 16.54 0.62 4.90
N ALA A 66 15.85 0.38 6.02
CA ALA A 66 16.42 0.49 7.35
C ALA A 66 17.57 -0.51 7.57
N ARG A 67 17.37 -1.78 7.22
CA ARG A 67 18.40 -2.83 7.42
C ARG A 67 19.61 -2.68 6.51
N ALA A 68 19.41 -2.25 5.27
CA ALA A 68 20.51 -2.00 4.33
C ALA A 68 21.47 -0.90 4.83
N LEU A 69 20.96 0.04 5.61
CA LEU A 69 21.73 1.11 6.26
C LEU A 69 22.22 0.75 7.67
N GLY A 70 22.03 -0.51 8.09
CA GLY A 70 22.58 -1.00 9.37
C GLY A 70 21.71 -0.69 10.59
N TYR A 71 20.45 -0.29 10.45
CA TYR A 71 19.57 -0.04 11.58
C TYR A 71 19.39 -1.29 12.45
N GLN A 72 19.60 -1.16 13.76
CA GLN A 72 19.54 -2.27 14.71
C GLN A 72 18.35 -2.19 15.68
N GLY A 73 17.57 -1.10 15.65
CA GLY A 73 16.42 -0.92 16.53
C GLY A 73 15.19 -1.71 16.06
N ASP A 74 14.06 -1.47 16.70
CA ASP A 74 12.77 -2.13 16.46
C ASP A 74 11.69 -1.18 15.88
N ARG A 75 11.90 0.14 15.91
CA ARG A 75 10.93 1.13 15.43
C ARG A 75 10.60 1.00 13.93
N HIS A 76 11.47 0.37 13.14
CA HIS A 76 11.19 0.08 11.73
C HIS A 76 10.00 -0.87 11.55
N VAL A 77 9.70 -1.73 12.52
CA VAL A 77 8.49 -2.58 12.53
C VAL A 77 7.23 -1.74 12.69
N THR A 78 7.23 -0.79 13.65
CA THR A 78 6.13 0.16 13.83
C THR A 78 5.95 1.02 12.59
N LEU A 79 7.05 1.54 12.01
CA LEU A 79 7.04 2.35 10.79
C LEU A 79 6.48 1.57 9.60
N ALA A 80 6.91 0.33 9.39
CA ALA A 80 6.41 -0.53 8.32
C ALA A 80 4.90 -0.83 8.49
N THR A 81 4.47 -1.06 9.73
CA THR A 81 3.06 -1.32 10.05
C THR A 81 2.17 -0.09 9.76
N LEU A 82 2.58 1.10 10.21
CA LEU A 82 1.78 2.31 9.98
C LEU A 82 1.65 2.63 8.49
N ILE A 83 2.69 2.41 7.69
CA ILE A 83 2.63 2.59 6.23
C ILE A 83 1.65 1.61 5.59
N GLU A 84 1.59 0.36 6.07
CA GLU A 84 0.56 -0.59 5.61
C GLU A 84 -0.84 -0.15 6.02
N PHE A 85 -1.02 0.45 7.20
CA PHE A 85 -2.31 1.00 7.62
C PHE A 85 -2.73 2.20 6.77
N MET A 86 -1.80 3.10 6.46
CA MET A 86 -2.07 4.21 5.53
C MET A 86 -2.53 3.68 4.17
N HIS A 87 -1.79 2.70 3.60
CA HIS A 87 -2.18 2.08 2.35
C HIS A 87 -3.53 1.36 2.44
N THR A 88 -3.78 0.60 3.50
CA THR A 88 -5.05 -0.13 3.67
C THR A 88 -6.22 0.82 3.85
N SER A 89 -6.02 1.96 4.51
CA SER A 89 -7.02 3.03 4.62
C SER A 89 -7.40 3.56 3.23
N THR A 90 -6.41 3.88 2.38
CA THR A 90 -6.72 4.34 1.00
C THR A 90 -7.48 3.29 0.22
N LEU A 91 -7.13 1.99 0.33
CA LEU A 91 -7.88 0.93 -0.33
C LEU A 91 -9.35 0.85 0.06
N LEU A 92 -9.67 1.07 1.37
CA LEU A 92 -11.05 1.08 1.86
C LEU A 92 -11.86 2.28 1.34
N HIS A 93 -11.18 3.42 1.15
CA HIS A 93 -11.78 4.62 0.58
C HIS A 93 -11.94 4.51 -0.93
N ASP A 94 -10.92 4.04 -1.63
CA ASP A 94 -10.92 3.86 -3.08
C ASP A 94 -12.01 2.88 -3.53
N ASP A 95 -12.19 1.75 -2.81
CA ASP A 95 -13.26 0.80 -3.12
C ASP A 95 -14.66 1.44 -3.10
N VAL A 96 -14.86 2.46 -2.25
CA VAL A 96 -16.12 3.22 -2.20
C VAL A 96 -16.20 4.26 -3.33
N VAL A 97 -15.11 4.96 -3.60
CA VAL A 97 -15.04 6.00 -4.64
C VAL A 97 -15.20 5.39 -6.04
N ASP A 98 -14.53 4.26 -6.28
CA ASP A 98 -14.54 3.52 -7.55
C ASP A 98 -15.76 2.59 -7.67
N GLU A 99 -16.65 2.53 -6.65
CA GLU A 99 -17.80 1.61 -6.59
C GLU A 99 -17.39 0.14 -6.84
N SER A 100 -16.20 -0.24 -6.39
CA SER A 100 -15.62 -1.56 -6.65
C SER A 100 -16.36 -2.66 -5.87
N HIS A 101 -16.64 -3.80 -6.54
CA HIS A 101 -17.30 -4.97 -5.93
C HIS A 101 -16.31 -6.07 -5.56
N LEU A 102 -15.16 -6.15 -6.23
CA LEU A 102 -14.16 -7.20 -6.04
C LEU A 102 -12.77 -6.63 -5.82
N ARG A 103 -12.05 -7.22 -4.87
CA ARG A 103 -10.63 -6.96 -4.63
C ARG A 103 -9.92 -8.28 -4.33
N ARG A 104 -8.94 -8.64 -5.17
CA ARG A 104 -8.17 -9.89 -5.05
C ARG A 104 -9.06 -11.13 -4.98
N GLY A 105 -10.11 -11.16 -5.79
CA GLY A 105 -11.07 -12.28 -5.88
C GLY A 105 -12.04 -12.39 -4.70
N LYS A 106 -12.09 -11.40 -3.80
CA LYS A 106 -13.05 -11.32 -2.68
C LYS A 106 -13.91 -10.08 -2.83
N ALA A 107 -15.13 -10.12 -2.25
CA ALA A 107 -15.97 -8.94 -2.13
C ALA A 107 -15.23 -7.81 -1.43
N THR A 108 -15.43 -6.56 -1.87
CA THR A 108 -14.87 -5.39 -1.18
C THR A 108 -15.59 -5.15 0.16
N ALA A 109 -14.98 -4.33 1.04
CA ALA A 109 -15.61 -4.05 2.33
C ALA A 109 -16.91 -3.25 2.17
N ASN A 110 -16.99 -2.33 1.20
CA ASN A 110 -18.22 -1.60 0.89
C ASN A 110 -19.33 -2.51 0.35
N ASP A 111 -19.00 -3.53 -0.45
CA ASP A 111 -19.97 -4.51 -0.93
C ASP A 111 -20.50 -5.41 0.21
N ALA A 112 -19.62 -5.81 1.13
CA ALA A 112 -20.00 -6.70 2.24
C ALA A 112 -20.71 -6.00 3.41
N TRP A 113 -20.35 -4.76 3.76
CA TRP A 113 -20.86 -4.01 4.93
C TRP A 113 -21.46 -2.65 4.60
N GLY A 114 -21.40 -2.21 3.35
CA GLY A 114 -21.83 -0.89 2.90
C GLY A 114 -20.75 0.20 2.99
N ASN A 115 -20.98 1.31 2.31
CA ASN A 115 -20.03 2.40 2.17
C ASN A 115 -19.63 3.04 3.52
N ALA A 116 -20.61 3.31 4.39
CA ALA A 116 -20.32 4.00 5.65
C ALA A 116 -19.37 3.22 6.57
N PRO A 117 -19.54 1.92 6.83
CA PRO A 117 -18.55 1.13 7.58
C PRO A 117 -17.17 1.08 6.91
N SER A 118 -17.11 0.95 5.58
CA SER A 118 -15.83 0.96 4.84
C SER A 118 -15.05 2.26 5.06
N VAL A 119 -15.71 3.40 4.85
CA VAL A 119 -15.09 4.73 5.05
C VAL A 119 -14.63 4.91 6.50
N LEU A 120 -15.50 4.61 7.49
CA LEU A 120 -15.18 4.83 8.90
C LEU A 120 -14.06 3.91 9.42
N VAL A 121 -13.95 2.70 8.91
CA VAL A 121 -12.82 1.81 9.24
C VAL A 121 -11.55 2.30 8.54
N GLY A 122 -11.64 2.81 7.32
CA GLY A 122 -10.54 3.52 6.67
C GLY A 122 -10.02 4.67 7.54
N ASP A 123 -10.92 5.53 8.05
CA ASP A 123 -10.58 6.63 8.97
C ASP A 123 -9.93 6.13 10.27
N PHE A 124 -10.40 5.00 10.80
CA PHE A 124 -9.80 4.39 11.97
C PHE A 124 -8.34 3.97 11.69
N LEU A 125 -8.07 3.27 10.59
CA LEU A 125 -6.72 2.84 10.23
C LEU A 125 -5.81 4.05 9.99
N TYR A 126 -6.33 5.06 9.30
CA TYR A 126 -5.62 6.32 9.07
C TYR A 126 -5.27 7.01 10.39
N SER A 127 -6.23 7.15 11.31
CA SER A 127 -6.00 7.73 12.62
C SER A 127 -5.04 6.91 13.48
N ARG A 128 -5.12 5.58 13.40
CA ARG A 128 -4.19 4.67 14.08
C ARG A 128 -2.76 4.85 13.56
N SER A 129 -2.58 5.07 12.27
CA SER A 129 -1.25 5.33 11.70
C SER A 129 -0.61 6.59 12.28
N PHE A 130 -1.37 7.65 12.54
CA PHE A 130 -0.85 8.85 13.23
C PHE A 130 -0.42 8.56 14.68
N GLN A 131 -1.19 7.77 15.42
CA GLN A 131 -0.76 7.35 16.76
C GLN A 131 0.58 6.60 16.72
N MET A 132 0.73 5.70 15.74
CA MET A 132 1.98 4.96 15.55
C MET A 132 3.13 5.84 15.06
N MET A 133 2.88 6.92 14.28
CA MET A 133 3.90 7.91 13.95
C MET A 133 4.46 8.60 15.20
N VAL A 134 3.59 8.91 16.17
CA VAL A 134 4.00 9.46 17.45
C VAL A 134 4.87 8.46 18.22
N GLU A 135 4.54 7.17 18.20
CA GLU A 135 5.35 6.11 18.81
C GLU A 135 6.74 5.98 18.17
N VAL A 136 6.85 6.14 16.84
CA VAL A 136 8.16 6.19 16.14
C VAL A 136 9.01 7.34 16.64
N GLY A 137 8.40 8.46 17.05
CA GLY A 137 9.07 9.55 17.77
C GLY A 137 10.05 10.36 16.91
N SER A 138 9.84 10.47 15.61
CA SER A 138 10.66 11.27 14.71
C SER A 138 9.82 12.31 13.99
N MET A 139 10.06 13.59 14.29
CA MET A 139 9.38 14.70 13.60
C MET A 139 9.71 14.76 12.10
N ARG A 140 10.92 14.35 11.72
CA ARG A 140 11.28 14.27 10.29
C ARG A 140 10.45 13.22 9.55
N ILE A 141 10.24 12.05 10.14
CA ILE A 141 9.39 11.01 9.57
C ILE A 141 7.94 11.48 9.53
N MET A 142 7.46 12.15 10.59
CA MET A 142 6.11 12.71 10.61
C MET A 142 5.90 13.74 9.50
N ASP A 143 6.89 14.62 9.25
CA ASP A 143 6.85 15.61 8.18
C ASP A 143 6.76 14.94 6.79
N VAL A 144 7.60 13.94 6.54
CA VAL A 144 7.57 13.16 5.28
C VAL A 144 6.22 12.48 5.08
N LEU A 145 5.69 11.81 6.11
CA LEU A 145 4.46 11.03 5.98
C LEU A 145 3.22 11.92 5.92
N SER A 146 3.15 13.01 6.69
CA SER A 146 2.03 13.95 6.61
C SER A 146 2.01 14.69 5.27
N SER A 147 3.17 15.08 4.74
CA SER A 147 3.26 15.65 3.39
C SER A 147 2.84 14.64 2.33
N ALA A 148 3.29 13.39 2.44
CA ALA A 148 2.89 12.32 1.53
C ALA A 148 1.37 12.10 1.53
N THR A 149 0.71 12.14 2.68
CA THR A 149 -0.76 11.99 2.76
C THR A 149 -1.51 13.11 2.05
N CYS A 150 -1.03 14.34 2.14
CA CYS A 150 -1.62 15.46 1.39
C CYS A 150 -1.48 15.23 -0.12
N VAL A 151 -0.28 14.87 -0.59
CA VAL A 151 -0.03 14.62 -2.01
C VAL A 151 -0.87 13.44 -2.54
N ILE A 152 -1.04 12.38 -1.74
CA ILE A 152 -1.89 11.24 -2.12
C ILE A 152 -3.34 11.69 -2.26
N ALA A 153 -3.87 12.44 -1.30
CA ALA A 153 -5.25 12.94 -1.35
C ALA A 153 -5.48 13.87 -2.55
N GLU A 154 -4.52 14.75 -2.85
CA GLU A 154 -4.56 15.61 -4.05
C GLU A 154 -4.52 14.77 -5.32
N GLY A 155 -3.69 13.72 -5.39
CA GLY A 155 -3.59 12.79 -6.52
C GLY A 155 -4.89 12.03 -6.78
N GLU A 156 -5.60 11.61 -5.73
CA GLU A 156 -6.93 10.98 -5.84
C GLU A 156 -7.96 11.95 -6.42
N VAL A 157 -8.00 13.19 -5.92
CA VAL A 157 -8.91 14.21 -6.44
C VAL A 157 -8.54 14.55 -7.89
N GLN A 158 -7.26 14.64 -8.24
CA GLN A 158 -6.81 14.88 -9.60
C GLN A 158 -7.24 13.77 -10.55
N GLN A 159 -7.11 12.51 -10.13
CA GLN A 159 -7.59 11.37 -10.93
C GLN A 159 -9.09 11.48 -11.22
N LEU A 160 -9.91 11.84 -10.22
CA LEU A 160 -11.35 12.06 -10.41
C LEU A 160 -11.64 13.17 -11.44
N THR A 161 -10.86 14.25 -11.44
CA THR A 161 -11.03 15.34 -12.42
C THR A 161 -10.59 14.95 -13.84
N ASN A 162 -9.75 13.92 -13.96
CA ASN A 162 -9.22 13.41 -15.22
C ASN A 162 -10.10 12.31 -15.84
N VAL A 163 -11.07 11.76 -15.08
CA VAL A 163 -11.98 10.72 -15.60
C VAL A 163 -12.71 11.20 -16.85
N GLY A 164 -12.66 10.39 -17.91
CA GLY A 164 -13.31 10.68 -19.18
C GLY A 164 -12.66 11.82 -20.00
N ASN A 165 -11.50 12.31 -19.61
CA ASN A 165 -10.75 13.32 -20.37
C ASN A 165 -9.79 12.65 -21.37
N PRO A 166 -10.06 12.66 -22.70
CA PRO A 166 -9.20 12.03 -23.67
C PRO A 166 -7.92 12.83 -23.99
N ASP A 167 -7.80 14.07 -23.51
CA ASP A 167 -6.71 14.99 -23.82
C ASP A 167 -5.60 14.98 -22.73
N ILE A 168 -5.60 13.97 -21.85
CA ILE A 168 -4.54 13.79 -20.84
C ILE A 168 -3.25 13.46 -21.56
N ASP A 169 -2.23 14.29 -21.35
CA ASP A 169 -0.89 14.02 -21.84
C ASP A 169 -0.07 13.11 -20.90
N GLU A 170 1.07 12.65 -21.39
CA GLU A 170 1.97 11.77 -20.63
C GLU A 170 2.45 12.43 -19.33
N ALA A 171 2.70 13.74 -19.31
CA ALA A 171 3.15 14.46 -18.13
C ALA A 171 2.08 14.46 -17.03
N ALA A 172 0.83 14.74 -17.36
CA ALA A 172 -0.30 14.72 -16.44
C ALA A 172 -0.58 13.29 -15.92
N TYR A 173 -0.42 12.27 -16.78
CA TYR A 173 -0.49 10.88 -16.34
C TYR A 173 0.58 10.55 -15.29
N PHE A 174 1.86 10.90 -15.56
CA PHE A 174 2.95 10.65 -14.58
C PHE A 174 2.74 11.43 -13.30
N GLU A 175 2.22 12.64 -13.34
CA GLU A 175 1.88 13.41 -12.13
C GLU A 175 0.83 12.69 -11.29
N THR A 176 -0.22 12.18 -11.93
CA THR A 176 -1.30 11.42 -11.27
C THR A 176 -0.76 10.16 -10.58
N ILE A 177 -0.02 9.30 -11.30
CA ILE A 177 0.49 8.05 -10.71
C ILE A 177 1.60 8.29 -9.68
N GLN A 178 2.34 9.40 -9.80
CA GLN A 178 3.30 9.80 -8.78
C GLN A 178 2.59 10.19 -7.48
N GLY A 179 1.56 11.03 -7.55
CA GLY A 179 0.78 11.43 -6.37
C GLY A 179 0.05 10.26 -5.73
N LYS A 180 -0.76 9.56 -6.50
CA LYS A 180 -1.62 8.49 -5.99
C LYS A 180 -0.83 7.27 -5.48
N THR A 181 0.14 6.77 -6.27
CA THR A 181 0.77 5.47 -6.03
C THR A 181 2.22 5.57 -5.58
N ALA A 182 3.07 6.29 -6.34
CA ALA A 182 4.50 6.30 -6.08
C ALA A 182 4.88 7.05 -4.79
N MET A 183 4.09 8.04 -4.38
CA MET A 183 4.35 8.84 -3.19
C MET A 183 4.49 7.99 -1.92
N LEU A 184 3.64 6.98 -1.72
CA LEU A 184 3.74 6.14 -0.52
C LEU A 184 4.92 5.15 -0.59
N PHE A 185 5.37 4.74 -1.78
CA PHE A 185 6.62 3.99 -1.95
C PHE A 185 7.84 4.88 -1.65
N GLU A 186 7.83 6.11 -2.15
CA GLU A 186 8.86 7.12 -1.86
C GLU A 186 8.96 7.37 -0.35
N ALA A 187 7.84 7.67 0.29
CA ALA A 187 7.77 7.94 1.72
C ALA A 187 8.21 6.72 2.57
N ALA A 188 7.88 5.49 2.15
CA ALA A 188 8.30 4.26 2.81
C ALA A 188 9.83 4.10 2.82
N SER A 189 10.46 4.22 1.65
CA SER A 189 11.90 4.09 1.49
C SER A 189 12.65 5.22 2.20
N HIS A 190 12.20 6.46 2.01
CA HIS A 190 12.79 7.65 2.62
C HIS A 190 12.70 7.61 4.16
N SER A 191 11.52 7.27 4.71
CA SER A 191 11.36 7.17 6.16
C SER A 191 12.24 6.07 6.79
N GLY A 192 12.43 4.95 6.06
CA GLY A 192 13.37 3.91 6.47
C GLY A 192 14.81 4.42 6.54
N ALA A 193 15.23 5.25 5.58
CA ALA A 193 16.55 5.89 5.58
C ALA A 193 16.72 6.90 6.73
N ILE A 194 15.72 7.76 6.96
CA ILE A 194 15.72 8.70 8.08
C ILE A 194 15.83 7.98 9.42
N LEU A 195 15.09 6.88 9.59
CA LEU A 195 15.11 6.08 10.82
C LEU A 195 16.50 5.47 11.09
N ALA A 196 17.22 5.12 10.02
CA ALA A 196 18.59 4.59 10.08
C ALA A 196 19.68 5.68 10.20
N GLU A 197 19.29 6.96 10.32
CA GLU A 197 20.23 8.09 10.40
C GLU A 197 21.18 8.14 9.20
N ALA A 198 20.64 7.90 8.00
CA ALA A 198 21.40 7.90 6.73
C ALA A 198 22.07 9.23 6.45
N THR A 199 23.14 9.22 5.64
CA THR A 199 23.69 10.46 5.10
C THR A 199 22.71 11.11 4.12
N PRO A 200 22.82 12.44 3.87
CA PRO A 200 21.93 13.12 2.91
C PRO A 200 21.92 12.46 1.52
N GLU A 201 23.05 11.95 1.06
CA GLU A 201 23.18 11.27 -0.22
C GLU A 201 22.45 9.90 -0.22
N GLN A 202 22.54 9.16 0.88
CA GLN A 202 21.85 7.89 1.05
C GLN A 202 20.34 8.10 1.17
N GLU A 203 19.90 9.11 1.92
CA GLU A 203 18.47 9.49 2.01
C GLU A 203 17.92 9.82 0.62
N ALA A 204 18.60 10.69 -0.13
CA ALA A 204 18.18 11.07 -1.48
C ALA A 204 18.11 9.85 -2.41
N ALA A 205 19.13 8.97 -2.36
CA ALA A 205 19.14 7.76 -3.19
C ALA A 205 17.96 6.83 -2.88
N LEU A 206 17.63 6.61 -1.60
CA LEU A 206 16.51 5.77 -1.20
C LEU A 206 15.15 6.43 -1.47
N GLN A 207 15.06 7.76 -1.34
CA GLN A 207 13.88 8.51 -1.75
C GLN A 207 13.59 8.33 -3.24
N TYR A 208 14.57 8.55 -4.10
CA TYR A 208 14.42 8.33 -5.55
C TYR A 208 14.16 6.88 -5.90
N TYR A 209 14.80 5.92 -5.22
CA TYR A 209 14.54 4.50 -5.42
C TYR A 209 13.06 4.16 -5.15
N GLY A 210 12.51 4.63 -4.03
CA GLY A 210 11.10 4.44 -3.70
C GLY A 210 10.17 5.05 -4.76
N ARG A 211 10.45 6.28 -5.20
CA ARG A 211 9.70 6.97 -6.25
C ARG A 211 9.65 6.16 -7.53
N TYR A 212 10.81 5.79 -8.08
CA TYR A 212 10.88 5.06 -9.35
C TYR A 212 10.32 3.65 -9.27
N LEU A 213 10.47 2.99 -8.12
CA LEU A 213 9.82 1.70 -7.88
C LEU A 213 8.30 1.83 -7.91
N GLY A 214 7.75 2.87 -7.28
CA GLY A 214 6.32 3.14 -7.27
C GLY A 214 5.76 3.47 -8.65
N LEU A 215 6.47 4.28 -9.44
CA LEU A 215 6.10 4.58 -10.84
C LEU A 215 6.12 3.32 -11.70
N ALA A 216 7.20 2.52 -11.62
CA ALA A 216 7.29 1.26 -12.35
C ALA A 216 6.20 0.26 -11.93
N PHE A 217 5.87 0.23 -10.64
CA PHE A 217 4.78 -0.60 -10.11
C PHE A 217 3.44 -0.23 -10.75
N GLN A 218 3.10 1.06 -10.81
CA GLN A 218 1.83 1.51 -11.38
C GLN A 218 1.78 1.27 -12.89
N LEU A 219 2.86 1.59 -13.63
CA LEU A 219 2.94 1.30 -15.06
C LEU A 219 2.68 -0.18 -15.40
N ILE A 220 3.22 -1.08 -14.58
CA ILE A 220 2.97 -2.52 -14.74
C ILE A 220 1.55 -2.90 -14.35
N ASP A 221 0.97 -2.27 -13.31
CA ASP A 221 -0.41 -2.52 -12.92
C ASP A 221 -1.39 -2.10 -14.02
N ASP A 222 -1.18 -0.91 -14.60
CA ASP A 222 -1.97 -0.40 -15.73
C ASP A 222 -1.81 -1.30 -16.98
N LEU A 223 -0.59 -1.74 -17.30
CA LEU A 223 -0.35 -2.67 -18.40
C LEU A 223 -1.08 -3.99 -18.21
N LEU A 224 -1.05 -4.53 -17.00
CA LEU A 224 -1.73 -5.78 -16.67
C LEU A 224 -3.25 -5.65 -16.73
N ASP A 225 -3.81 -4.45 -16.50
CA ASP A 225 -5.25 -4.21 -16.66
C ASP A 225 -5.70 -4.43 -18.10
N TYR A 226 -4.84 -4.17 -19.10
CA TYR A 226 -5.14 -4.43 -20.51
C TYR A 226 -4.76 -5.84 -20.99
N GLN A 227 -3.68 -6.43 -20.47
CA GLN A 227 -3.07 -7.65 -21.00
C GLN A 227 -3.08 -8.82 -20.01
N GLY A 228 -3.54 -8.60 -18.78
CA GLY A 228 -3.51 -9.60 -17.73
C GLY A 228 -4.57 -10.69 -17.89
N ASP A 229 -4.42 -11.74 -17.09
CA ASP A 229 -5.41 -12.79 -16.90
C ASP A 229 -6.27 -12.44 -15.68
N ALA A 230 -7.56 -12.25 -15.89
CA ALA A 230 -8.52 -11.88 -14.83
C ALA A 230 -8.48 -12.86 -13.64
N GLU A 231 -8.31 -14.17 -13.89
CA GLU A 231 -8.23 -15.19 -12.85
C GLU A 231 -6.92 -15.05 -12.03
N ALA A 232 -5.79 -14.78 -12.70
CA ALA A 232 -4.50 -14.57 -12.03
C ALA A 232 -4.44 -13.25 -11.25
N MET A 233 -5.09 -12.19 -11.74
CA MET A 233 -5.10 -10.86 -11.11
C MET A 233 -6.14 -10.73 -9.98
N GLY A 234 -7.21 -11.53 -10.02
CA GLY A 234 -8.33 -11.44 -9.06
C GLY A 234 -9.17 -10.16 -9.20
N LYS A 235 -9.11 -9.49 -10.37
CA LYS A 235 -9.95 -8.37 -10.80
C LYS A 235 -10.31 -8.55 -12.28
N ASN A 236 -11.29 -7.82 -12.78
CA ASN A 236 -11.61 -7.85 -14.20
C ASN A 236 -10.48 -7.22 -15.02
N VAL A 237 -10.40 -7.57 -16.28
CA VAL A 237 -9.52 -6.95 -17.27
C VAL A 237 -10.27 -5.78 -17.92
N GLY A 238 -9.60 -4.61 -18.02
CA GLY A 238 -10.18 -3.41 -18.61
C GLY A 238 -11.05 -2.59 -17.65
N ASP A 239 -10.90 -2.77 -16.33
CA ASP A 239 -11.60 -1.98 -15.32
C ASP A 239 -11.25 -0.49 -15.47
N ASP A 240 -9.97 -0.13 -15.72
CA ASP A 240 -9.53 1.26 -15.92
C ASP A 240 -10.27 1.92 -17.11
N LEU A 241 -10.43 1.19 -18.21
CA LEU A 241 -11.17 1.67 -19.38
C LEU A 241 -12.66 1.80 -19.08
N ALA A 242 -13.25 0.84 -18.38
CA ALA A 242 -14.67 0.86 -18.01
C ALA A 242 -15.00 2.02 -17.07
N GLU A 243 -14.07 2.39 -16.19
CA GLU A 243 -14.17 3.53 -15.28
C GLU A 243 -13.80 4.87 -15.94
N GLY A 244 -13.36 4.85 -17.18
CA GLY A 244 -12.94 6.04 -17.92
C GLY A 244 -11.64 6.66 -17.39
N LYS A 245 -10.78 5.88 -16.74
CA LYS A 245 -9.47 6.30 -16.26
C LYS A 245 -8.47 6.30 -17.42
N PRO A 246 -7.91 7.46 -17.83
CA PRO A 246 -6.89 7.50 -18.87
C PRO A 246 -5.57 6.96 -18.31
N THR A 247 -5.03 5.90 -18.92
CA THR A 247 -3.74 5.30 -18.58
C THR A 247 -2.81 5.31 -19.79
N LEU A 248 -1.48 5.20 -19.56
CA LEU A 248 -0.48 5.28 -20.62
C LEU A 248 -0.57 4.12 -21.64
N PRO A 249 -0.81 2.84 -21.24
CA PRO A 249 -1.04 1.75 -22.19
C PRO A 249 -2.33 1.91 -22.96
#